data_574d8fc89c2caeaf804d0f61bbaf04cb
#
_entry.id   574d8fc89c2caeaf804d0f61bbaf04cb
#
_cell.length_a   1.000
_cell.length_b   1.000
_cell.length_c   1.000
_cell.angle_alpha   90.00
_cell.angle_beta   90.00
_cell.angle_gamma   90.00
#
_symmetry.space_group_name_H-M   'P 1'
#
loop_
_entity.id
_entity.type
_entity.pdbx_description
1 polymer ?
#
loop_
_entity_poly.entity_id
_entity_poly.type
_entity_poly.pdbx_seq_one_letter_code
_entity_poly.pdbx_strand_id
1 'polypeptide(L)'
;MSVLSRRLFLERTLGSAALAAASGAGSTLLAAPSQAREAVRITSTSLGPNLSLITGAGCNIVALGAPEGALLVDGGLSQHASALLREVKRTLDSSRVKVLFNTHWHPEQTGLNERAGKMGATLIAHENTKLWLSRPIRTSWLPEPYGPLPEKARPSKTTYTTDSISYGGEEIEYGYMIQAHTDGDIYVHFRNANVLVAGGVVSGDGWPRLDYETGGWMGGLVAGYDRLLKVADANTRVVPADGPILSRGDLEAHRKMYFTLYERLVELLNKGLGPDEVIAAAPAKGLADQWGDADAFVESAFRSLWGHFAPDA
;
A
#
# COMPACT_ATOMS: atom_id res chain seq x y z
N MET A 1 -5.10 11.41 -35.61
CA MET A 1 -4.17 10.48 -36.25
C MET A 1 -3.11 10.16 -35.22
N SER A 2 -2.95 9.00 -34.64
CA SER A 2 -3.05 7.64 -35.10
C SER A 2 -3.45 6.72 -33.95
N VAL A 3 -4.51 5.93 -34.16
CA VAL A 3 -4.92 4.80 -33.29
C VAL A 3 -4.15 3.57 -33.75
N LEU A 4 -2.97 3.31 -33.19
CA LEU A 4 -2.20 2.09 -33.50
C LEU A 4 -1.20 1.78 -32.38
N SER A 5 -1.64 1.14 -31.33
CA SER A 5 -0.69 0.44 -30.43
C SER A 5 -1.28 -0.70 -29.59
N ARG A 6 -2.56 -1.04 -29.68
CA ARG A 6 -3.16 -2.15 -28.89
C ARG A 6 -3.57 -3.40 -29.67
N ARG A 7 -3.25 -3.49 -30.97
CA ARG A 7 -3.62 -4.63 -31.84
C ARG A 7 -2.48 -5.55 -32.29
N LEU A 8 -1.27 -5.32 -31.89
CA LEU A 8 -0.10 -6.09 -32.40
C LEU A 8 0.38 -7.21 -31.47
N PHE A 9 -0.31 -7.51 -30.38
CA PHE A 9 0.07 -8.59 -29.47
C PHE A 9 -0.79 -9.87 -29.59
N LEU A 10 -1.80 -9.90 -30.48
CA LEU A 10 -2.73 -11.02 -30.60
C LEU A 10 -2.69 -11.77 -31.97
N GLU A 11 -1.81 -11.46 -32.89
CA GLU A 11 -1.79 -12.07 -34.24
C GLU A 11 -0.54 -12.90 -34.59
N ARG A 12 0.08 -13.57 -33.62
CA ARG A 12 1.18 -14.52 -33.92
C ARG A 12 1.00 -15.87 -33.27
N THR A 13 -0.19 -16.47 -33.35
CA THR A 13 -0.37 -17.91 -33.10
C THR A 13 -1.60 -18.44 -33.83
N LEU A 14 -1.59 -18.44 -35.15
CA LEU A 14 -2.46 -19.29 -35.96
C LEU A 14 -1.82 -19.45 -37.35
N GLY A 15 -1.28 -20.60 -37.60
CA GLY A 15 -0.85 -20.97 -38.93
C GLY A 15 0.16 -22.11 -38.93
N SER A 16 -0.28 -23.34 -38.86
CA SER A 16 0.10 -24.41 -39.80
C SER A 16 -0.42 -25.77 -39.28
N ALA A 17 -1.59 -26.18 -39.74
CA ALA A 17 -2.00 -27.57 -39.73
C ALA A 17 -1.48 -28.21 -41.03
N ALA A 18 -0.63 -29.20 -40.90
CA ALA A 18 -0.33 -30.14 -41.97
C ALA A 18 -0.62 -31.56 -41.49
N LEU A 19 -1.53 -32.24 -42.18
CA LEU A 19 -1.85 -33.65 -42.04
C LEU A 19 -0.65 -34.55 -42.30
N ALA A 20 -0.41 -35.51 -41.41
CA ALA A 20 0.19 -36.78 -41.80
C ALA A 20 -0.38 -37.90 -40.90
N ALA A 21 -0.87 -38.97 -41.49
CA ALA A 21 -1.52 -40.09 -40.86
C ALA A 21 -0.54 -41.15 -40.37
N ALA A 22 -1.01 -41.86 -39.30
CA ALA A 22 -0.77 -43.26 -38.91
C ALA A 22 0.65 -43.70 -38.48
N SER A 23 0.77 -44.02 -37.21
CA SER A 23 0.96 -45.36 -36.66
C SER A 23 1.43 -45.29 -35.21
N GLY A 24 0.90 -46.19 -34.38
CA GLY A 24 0.94 -46.17 -32.94
C GLY A 24 2.32 -46.18 -32.31
N ALA A 25 2.35 -45.52 -31.17
CA ALA A 25 3.11 -45.90 -29.97
C ALA A 25 3.04 -44.74 -28.94
N GLY A 26 2.60 -45.07 -27.74
CA GLY A 26 2.96 -44.37 -26.50
C GLY A 26 2.78 -42.85 -26.49
N SER A 27 1.61 -42.33 -26.08
CA SER A 27 1.44 -40.93 -25.68
C SER A 27 2.19 -40.67 -24.39
N THR A 28 3.45 -40.29 -24.47
CA THR A 28 4.09 -39.57 -23.39
C THR A 28 3.50 -38.13 -23.39
N LEU A 29 2.59 -37.90 -22.45
CA LEU A 29 2.19 -36.53 -22.07
C LEU A 29 3.45 -35.78 -21.64
N LEU A 30 4.04 -35.02 -22.55
CA LEU A 30 4.98 -34.00 -22.18
C LEU A 30 4.22 -32.97 -21.33
N ALA A 31 4.33 -33.12 -20.01
CA ALA A 31 3.92 -32.08 -19.10
C ALA A 31 4.65 -30.78 -19.51
N ALA A 32 3.87 -29.77 -19.90
CA ALA A 32 4.41 -28.42 -20.08
C ALA A 32 5.18 -28.04 -18.82
N PRO A 33 6.37 -27.43 -18.92
CA PRO A 33 7.09 -26.98 -17.74
C PRO A 33 6.16 -26.02 -17.00
N SER A 34 5.74 -26.39 -15.79
CA SER A 34 5.10 -25.47 -14.87
C SER A 34 6.14 -24.39 -14.65
N GLN A 35 5.88 -23.17 -15.10
CA GLN A 35 6.67 -22.02 -14.66
C GLN A 35 6.63 -22.05 -13.13
N ALA A 36 7.73 -22.47 -12.53
CA ALA A 36 7.88 -22.41 -11.09
C ALA A 36 7.68 -20.94 -10.71
N ARG A 37 6.53 -20.64 -10.06
CA ARG A 37 6.29 -19.34 -9.46
C ARG A 37 7.48 -19.09 -8.56
N GLU A 38 8.28 -18.09 -8.90
CA GLU A 38 9.41 -17.68 -8.08
C GLU A 38 8.91 -17.53 -6.64
N ALA A 39 9.50 -18.29 -5.72
CA ALA A 39 9.01 -18.33 -4.35
C ALA A 39 9.27 -16.95 -3.73
N VAL A 40 8.20 -16.21 -3.45
CA VAL A 40 8.29 -14.90 -2.80
C VAL A 40 9.11 -15.04 -1.53
N ARG A 41 10.23 -14.34 -1.46
CA ARG A 41 11.14 -14.36 -0.32
C ARG A 41 10.68 -13.32 0.70
N ILE A 42 10.02 -13.79 1.75
CA ILE A 42 9.68 -12.95 2.90
C ILE A 42 10.86 -12.99 3.87
N THR A 43 11.33 -11.82 4.28
CA THR A 43 12.48 -11.66 5.18
C THR A 43 12.15 -10.70 6.31
N SER A 44 12.90 -10.81 7.42
CA SER A 44 12.75 -9.91 8.56
C SER A 44 14.09 -9.26 8.93
N THR A 45 14.01 -7.99 9.36
CA THR A 45 15.10 -7.19 9.87
C THR A 45 14.72 -6.65 11.24
N SER A 46 15.59 -6.77 12.24
CA SER A 46 15.32 -6.27 13.59
C SER A 46 15.24 -4.74 13.61
N LEU A 47 14.21 -4.23 14.28
CA LEU A 47 14.06 -2.83 14.63
C LEU A 47 14.29 -2.54 16.12
N GLY A 48 14.57 -3.56 16.91
CA GLY A 48 14.78 -3.44 18.35
C GLY A 48 14.39 -4.73 19.05
N PRO A 49 14.41 -4.77 20.37
CA PRO A 49 13.93 -5.92 21.13
C PRO A 49 12.49 -6.25 20.74
N ASN A 50 12.27 -7.50 20.30
CA ASN A 50 10.94 -8.02 19.89
C ASN A 50 10.21 -7.24 18.77
N LEU A 51 10.83 -6.24 18.15
CA LEU A 51 10.27 -5.45 17.06
C LEU A 51 11.05 -5.71 15.77
N SER A 52 10.35 -6.02 14.68
CA SER A 52 10.95 -6.37 13.39
C SER A 52 10.17 -5.76 12.24
N LEU A 53 10.90 -5.38 11.18
CA LEU A 53 10.37 -5.11 9.85
C LEU A 53 10.35 -6.41 9.06
N ILE A 54 9.20 -6.79 8.51
CA ILE A 54 9.03 -7.94 7.60
C ILE A 54 8.71 -7.37 6.21
N THR A 55 9.45 -7.84 5.20
CA THR A 55 9.31 -7.40 3.80
C THR A 55 9.03 -8.58 2.87
N GLY A 56 8.57 -8.30 1.64
CA GLY A 56 8.31 -9.30 0.61
C GLY A 56 6.91 -9.91 0.63
N ALA A 57 6.01 -9.46 1.52
CA ALA A 57 4.64 -9.94 1.58
C ALA A 57 3.64 -9.08 0.79
N GLY A 58 4.10 -8.07 0.06
CA GLY A 58 3.28 -7.13 -0.71
C GLY A 58 3.32 -5.70 -0.17
N CYS A 59 3.75 -5.51 1.08
CA CYS A 59 4.07 -4.24 1.69
C CYS A 59 5.10 -4.45 2.80
N ASN A 60 5.59 -3.37 3.39
CA ASN A 60 6.33 -3.38 4.64
C ASN A 60 5.38 -3.66 5.81
N ILE A 61 5.76 -4.57 6.70
CA ILE A 61 4.97 -4.98 7.86
C ILE A 61 5.84 -4.82 9.09
N VAL A 62 5.37 -4.08 10.10
CA VAL A 62 6.04 -4.03 11.39
C VAL A 62 5.39 -5.01 12.35
N ALA A 63 6.19 -5.85 12.97
CA ALA A 63 5.75 -6.93 13.85
C ALA A 63 6.41 -6.82 15.22
N LEU A 64 5.60 -6.77 16.28
CA LEU A 64 6.00 -6.75 17.68
C LEU A 64 5.61 -8.06 18.37
N GLY A 65 6.59 -8.74 18.99
CA GLY A 65 6.38 -9.93 19.79
C GLY A 65 6.05 -9.60 21.25
N ALA A 66 5.06 -10.31 21.82
CA ALA A 66 4.70 -10.23 23.21
C ALA A 66 4.28 -11.60 23.74
N PRO A 67 4.27 -11.84 25.08
CA PRO A 67 3.85 -13.12 25.65
C PRO A 67 2.43 -13.53 25.26
N GLU A 68 1.52 -12.60 25.08
CA GLU A 68 0.13 -12.82 24.68
C GLU A 68 -0.04 -13.12 23.17
N GLY A 69 0.98 -12.85 22.37
CA GLY A 69 0.98 -13.04 20.91
C GLY A 69 1.65 -11.90 20.15
N ALA A 70 1.58 -11.90 18.85
CA ALA A 70 2.15 -10.85 18.01
C ALA A 70 1.14 -9.72 17.76
N LEU A 71 1.66 -8.48 17.70
CA LEU A 71 0.98 -7.33 17.11
C LEU A 71 1.63 -7.04 15.75
N LEU A 72 0.82 -6.82 14.73
CA LEU A 72 1.29 -6.46 13.39
C LEU A 72 0.71 -5.11 12.97
N VAL A 73 1.49 -4.35 12.21
CA VAL A 73 1.01 -3.21 11.42
C VAL A 73 1.09 -3.61 9.97
N ASP A 74 -0.08 -3.69 9.34
CA ASP A 74 -0.38 -4.23 8.01
C ASP A 74 -0.19 -5.75 7.88
N GLY A 75 -0.78 -6.32 6.83
CA GLY A 75 -0.97 -7.77 6.72
C GLY A 75 -0.43 -8.42 5.45
N GLY A 76 0.15 -7.65 4.54
CA GLY A 76 0.58 -8.17 3.25
C GLY A 76 -0.60 -8.64 2.38
N LEU A 77 -0.31 -9.12 1.19
CA LEU A 77 -1.28 -9.73 0.28
C LEU A 77 -1.78 -11.08 0.82
N SER A 78 -3.06 -11.37 0.63
CA SER A 78 -3.71 -12.59 1.13
C SER A 78 -3.04 -13.88 0.67
N GLN A 79 -2.50 -13.91 -0.54
CA GLN A 79 -1.74 -15.04 -1.10
C GLN A 79 -0.44 -15.32 -0.32
N HIS A 80 0.12 -14.33 0.37
CA HIS A 80 1.33 -14.44 1.16
C HIS A 80 1.08 -14.69 2.66
N ALA A 81 -0.17 -14.65 3.11
CA ALA A 81 -0.55 -14.74 4.52
C ALA A 81 0.04 -15.99 5.24
N SER A 82 0.12 -17.16 4.56
CA SER A 82 0.73 -18.36 5.17
C SER A 82 2.24 -18.22 5.35
N ALA A 83 2.92 -17.61 4.39
CA ALA A 83 4.36 -17.40 4.45
C ALA A 83 4.70 -16.31 5.48
N LEU A 84 3.91 -15.23 5.52
CA LEU A 84 4.01 -14.18 6.53
C LEU A 84 3.88 -14.74 7.95
N LEU A 85 2.86 -15.55 8.23
CA LEU A 85 2.68 -16.14 9.57
C LEU A 85 3.81 -17.09 9.96
N ARG A 86 4.43 -17.81 9.00
CA ARG A 86 5.63 -18.60 9.29
C ARG A 86 6.82 -17.72 9.66
N GLU A 87 6.98 -16.58 8.96
CA GLU A 87 8.05 -15.63 9.24
C GLU A 87 7.86 -14.95 10.62
N VAL A 88 6.61 -14.53 10.95
CA VAL A 88 6.26 -14.01 12.27
C VAL A 88 6.62 -15.02 13.37
N LYS A 89 6.25 -16.31 13.19
CA LYS A 89 6.60 -17.36 14.15
C LYS A 89 8.11 -17.54 14.28
N ARG A 90 8.84 -17.54 13.16
CA ARG A 90 10.28 -17.70 13.16
C ARG A 90 11.00 -16.56 13.88
N THR A 91 10.50 -15.32 13.69
CA THR A 91 11.18 -14.10 14.16
C THR A 91 10.81 -13.74 15.60
N LEU A 92 9.54 -13.94 15.99
CA LEU A 92 8.98 -13.47 17.27
C LEU A 92 8.59 -14.63 18.20
N ASP A 93 8.86 -15.88 17.80
CA ASP A 93 8.40 -17.10 18.50
C ASP A 93 6.90 -17.11 18.82
N SER A 94 6.10 -16.42 17.99
CA SER A 94 4.65 -16.31 18.15
C SER A 94 3.91 -16.81 16.91
N SER A 95 2.99 -17.74 17.11
CA SER A 95 2.11 -18.26 16.05
C SER A 95 0.73 -17.61 16.03
N ARG A 96 0.44 -16.72 16.97
CA ARG A 96 -0.87 -16.08 17.12
C ARG A 96 -0.76 -14.57 17.00
N VAL A 97 -1.52 -14.01 16.05
CA VAL A 97 -1.73 -12.57 15.94
C VAL A 97 -2.84 -12.17 16.91
N LYS A 98 -2.57 -11.22 17.77
CA LYS A 98 -3.51 -10.69 18.79
C LYS A 98 -4.05 -9.32 18.40
N VAL A 99 -3.21 -8.50 17.76
CA VAL A 99 -3.57 -7.18 17.28
C VAL A 99 -3.08 -7.05 15.83
N LEU A 100 -3.90 -6.50 14.97
CA LEU A 100 -3.54 -6.16 13.60
C LEU A 100 -4.05 -4.75 13.31
N PHE A 101 -3.12 -3.82 13.06
CA PHE A 101 -3.44 -2.53 12.49
C PHE A 101 -3.51 -2.63 10.97
N ASN A 102 -4.49 -1.99 10.37
CA ASN A 102 -4.45 -1.67 8.94
C ASN A 102 -4.25 -0.16 8.79
N THR A 103 -3.14 0.24 8.18
CA THR A 103 -2.85 1.65 7.92
C THR A 103 -3.88 2.27 6.99
N HIS A 104 -4.41 1.48 6.03
CA HIS A 104 -5.52 1.81 5.13
C HIS A 104 -6.14 0.53 4.55
N TRP A 105 -7.08 0.66 3.60
CA TRP A 105 -7.90 -0.47 3.14
C TRP A 105 -7.27 -1.35 2.04
N HIS A 106 -6.19 -0.96 1.38
CA HIS A 106 -5.67 -1.66 0.20
C HIS A 106 -5.39 -3.14 0.45
N PRO A 107 -5.49 -3.99 -0.60
CA PRO A 107 -5.30 -5.45 -0.46
C PRO A 107 -3.93 -5.82 0.13
N GLU A 108 -2.91 -5.02 -0.14
CA GLU A 108 -1.54 -5.18 0.35
C GLU A 108 -1.42 -4.99 1.86
N GLN A 109 -2.35 -4.26 2.48
CA GLN A 109 -2.40 -4.01 3.93
C GLN A 109 -3.36 -4.92 4.66
N THR A 110 -4.40 -5.38 3.97
CA THR A 110 -5.54 -6.08 4.61
C THR A 110 -5.60 -7.58 4.32
N GLY A 111 -4.66 -8.11 3.52
CA GLY A 111 -4.74 -9.52 3.09
C GLY A 111 -4.61 -10.57 4.21
N LEU A 112 -4.08 -10.21 5.38
CA LEU A 112 -4.05 -11.09 6.56
C LEU A 112 -5.35 -11.06 7.37
N ASN A 113 -6.23 -10.08 7.16
CA ASN A 113 -7.38 -9.80 8.03
C ASN A 113 -8.26 -11.02 8.31
N GLU A 114 -8.59 -11.81 7.29
CA GLU A 114 -9.42 -13.02 7.51
C GLU A 114 -8.77 -14.02 8.45
N ARG A 115 -7.48 -14.24 8.34
CA ARG A 115 -6.77 -15.19 9.20
C ARG A 115 -6.62 -14.64 10.61
N ALA A 116 -6.26 -13.36 10.75
CA ALA A 116 -6.18 -12.69 12.03
C ALA A 116 -7.54 -12.67 12.75
N GLY A 117 -8.61 -12.35 12.04
CA GLY A 117 -9.97 -12.40 12.58
C GLY A 117 -10.42 -13.79 13.01
N LYS A 118 -10.06 -14.85 12.26
CA LYS A 118 -10.28 -16.25 12.67
C LYS A 118 -9.48 -16.65 13.92
N MET A 119 -8.33 -16.02 14.15
CA MET A 119 -7.54 -16.19 15.39
C MET A 119 -8.10 -15.41 16.57
N GLY A 120 -9.11 -14.55 16.36
CA GLY A 120 -9.69 -13.68 17.38
C GLY A 120 -8.82 -12.44 17.66
N ALA A 121 -8.06 -11.97 16.68
CA ALA A 121 -7.30 -10.74 16.78
C ALA A 121 -8.22 -9.51 16.84
N THR A 122 -7.80 -8.48 17.58
CA THR A 122 -8.38 -7.15 17.49
C THR A 122 -7.81 -6.47 16.24
N LEU A 123 -8.67 -6.15 15.28
CA LEU A 123 -8.30 -5.41 14.07
C LEU A 123 -8.58 -3.93 14.32
N ILE A 124 -7.56 -3.07 14.12
CA ILE A 124 -7.64 -1.63 14.39
C ILE A 124 -7.35 -0.86 13.10
N ALA A 125 -8.21 0.10 12.76
CA ALA A 125 -8.02 0.99 11.61
C ALA A 125 -8.83 2.29 11.78
N HIS A 126 -8.78 3.19 10.80
CA HIS A 126 -9.73 4.28 10.70
C HIS A 126 -11.14 3.77 10.37
N GLU A 127 -12.19 4.49 10.79
CA GLU A 127 -13.57 4.08 10.50
C GLU A 127 -13.85 4.00 8.99
N ASN A 128 -13.31 4.93 8.18
CA ASN A 128 -13.47 4.89 6.72
C ASN A 128 -12.88 3.59 6.12
N THR A 129 -11.72 3.13 6.61
CA THR A 129 -11.15 1.83 6.24
C THR A 129 -12.14 0.69 6.50
N LYS A 130 -12.81 0.68 7.65
CA LYS A 130 -13.86 -0.30 7.98
C LYS A 130 -15.06 -0.19 7.03
N LEU A 131 -15.51 1.03 6.73
CA LEU A 131 -16.62 1.28 5.81
C LEU A 131 -16.28 0.79 4.40
N TRP A 132 -15.08 1.05 3.88
CA TRP A 132 -14.62 0.50 2.60
C TRP A 132 -14.64 -1.03 2.61
N LEU A 133 -14.05 -1.68 3.61
CA LEU A 133 -14.00 -3.13 3.72
C LEU A 133 -15.38 -3.79 3.95
N SER A 134 -16.44 -3.03 4.19
CA SER A 134 -17.82 -3.54 4.38
C SER A 134 -18.63 -3.61 3.10
N ARG A 135 -18.12 -3.11 1.97
CA ARG A 135 -18.79 -3.08 0.65
C ARG A 135 -17.81 -3.49 -0.45
N PRO A 136 -18.29 -3.84 -1.67
CA PRO A 136 -17.40 -4.04 -2.80
C PRO A 136 -16.71 -2.73 -3.17
N ILE A 137 -15.39 -2.72 -3.21
CA ILE A 137 -14.57 -1.57 -3.60
C ILE A 137 -14.22 -1.75 -5.09
N ARG A 138 -14.54 -0.74 -5.89
CA ARG A 138 -14.24 -0.71 -7.33
C ARG A 138 -13.44 0.55 -7.60
N THR A 139 -12.24 0.38 -8.11
CA THR A 139 -11.34 1.44 -8.54
C THR A 139 -10.77 1.09 -9.90
N SER A 140 -10.32 2.09 -10.66
CA SER A 140 -9.78 1.89 -12.00
C SER A 140 -8.52 1.03 -12.04
N TRP A 141 -7.79 0.95 -10.95
CA TRP A 141 -6.52 0.21 -10.83
C TRP A 141 -6.68 -1.23 -10.30
N LEU A 142 -7.84 -1.58 -9.71
CA LEU A 142 -8.10 -2.96 -9.30
C LEU A 142 -8.59 -3.78 -10.50
N PRO A 143 -7.99 -4.97 -10.75
CA PRO A 143 -8.45 -5.85 -11.81
C PRO A 143 -9.86 -6.40 -11.55
N GLU A 144 -10.21 -6.60 -10.28
CA GLU A 144 -11.49 -7.10 -9.81
C GLU A 144 -11.89 -6.35 -8.53
N PRO A 145 -13.20 -6.25 -8.21
CA PRO A 145 -13.66 -5.62 -6.99
C PRO A 145 -13.05 -6.26 -5.73
N TYR A 146 -12.57 -5.46 -4.80
CA TYR A 146 -12.09 -5.93 -3.51
C TYR A 146 -13.17 -5.88 -2.43
N GLY A 147 -13.31 -6.94 -1.63
CA GLY A 147 -14.35 -7.01 -0.60
C GLY A 147 -15.76 -7.32 -1.14
N PRO A 148 -16.81 -7.23 -0.29
CA PRO A 148 -16.71 -6.97 1.14
C PRO A 148 -15.97 -8.09 1.89
N LEU A 149 -15.15 -7.72 2.85
CA LEU A 149 -14.53 -8.72 3.72
C LEU A 149 -15.57 -9.31 4.68
N PRO A 150 -15.42 -10.59 5.13
CA PRO A 150 -16.24 -11.16 6.20
C PRO A 150 -16.19 -10.29 7.47
N GLU A 151 -17.25 -10.30 8.28
CA GLU A 151 -17.37 -9.45 9.47
C GLU A 151 -16.14 -9.53 10.40
N LYS A 152 -15.66 -10.75 10.68
CA LYS A 152 -14.48 -10.99 11.52
C LYS A 152 -13.15 -10.50 10.90
N ALA A 153 -13.14 -10.19 9.61
CA ALA A 153 -12.00 -9.65 8.88
C ALA A 153 -12.03 -8.12 8.75
N ARG A 154 -13.06 -7.48 9.27
CA ARG A 154 -13.19 -6.03 9.30
C ARG A 154 -12.66 -5.48 10.62
N PRO A 155 -12.18 -4.22 10.68
CA PRO A 155 -11.76 -3.59 11.93
C PRO A 155 -12.84 -3.69 13.01
N SER A 156 -12.46 -4.27 14.16
CA SER A 156 -13.31 -4.41 15.35
C SER A 156 -13.15 -3.23 16.31
N LYS A 157 -12.04 -2.51 16.23
CA LYS A 157 -11.78 -1.23 16.87
C LYS A 157 -11.44 -0.18 15.82
N THR A 158 -12.06 0.99 15.90
CA THR A 158 -11.83 2.09 14.96
C THR A 158 -11.43 3.37 15.68
N THR A 159 -10.71 4.24 14.95
CA THR A 159 -10.35 5.58 15.41
C THR A 159 -10.82 6.63 14.41
N TYR A 160 -11.06 7.84 14.89
CA TYR A 160 -11.37 9.02 14.08
C TYR A 160 -10.30 10.11 14.20
N THR A 161 -9.45 10.04 15.23
CA THR A 161 -8.44 11.06 15.50
C THR A 161 -7.12 10.42 15.89
N THR A 162 -6.73 10.51 17.13
CA THR A 162 -5.52 9.90 17.71
C THR A 162 -5.93 9.09 18.94
N ASP A 163 -5.35 7.91 19.08
CA ASP A 163 -5.55 7.03 20.21
C ASP A 163 -4.24 6.29 20.51
N SER A 164 -4.17 5.54 21.60
CA SER A 164 -2.99 4.76 21.97
C SER A 164 -3.36 3.44 22.65
N ILE A 165 -2.42 2.50 22.57
CA ILE A 165 -2.47 1.25 23.35
C ILE A 165 -1.08 0.94 23.89
N SER A 166 -1.02 0.30 25.06
CA SER A 166 0.20 -0.34 25.58
C SER A 166 0.19 -1.81 25.18
N TYR A 167 1.24 -2.30 24.53
CA TYR A 167 1.36 -3.70 24.11
C TYR A 167 2.81 -4.14 24.04
N GLY A 168 3.14 -5.30 24.61
CA GLY A 168 4.48 -5.90 24.52
C GLY A 168 5.61 -5.01 25.06
N GLY A 169 5.32 -4.13 26.02
CA GLY A 169 6.26 -3.16 26.57
C GLY A 169 6.43 -1.88 25.75
N GLU A 170 5.68 -1.73 24.65
CA GLU A 170 5.64 -0.51 23.84
C GLU A 170 4.39 0.32 24.15
N GLU A 171 4.58 1.65 24.13
CA GLU A 171 3.50 2.62 24.03
C GLU A 171 3.29 2.94 22.56
N ILE A 172 2.14 2.57 22.03
CA ILE A 172 1.84 2.65 20.61
C ILE A 172 0.76 3.69 20.39
N GLU A 173 1.16 4.84 19.84
CA GLU A 173 0.24 5.87 19.38
C GLU A 173 -0.14 5.61 17.92
N TYR A 174 -1.38 5.84 17.56
CA TYR A 174 -1.82 5.81 16.18
C TYR A 174 -2.80 6.94 15.91
N GLY A 175 -2.79 7.46 14.69
CA GLY A 175 -3.59 8.65 14.41
C GLY A 175 -3.93 8.81 12.94
N TYR A 176 -5.07 9.46 12.71
CA TYR A 176 -5.62 9.73 11.40
C TYR A 176 -4.79 10.78 10.63
N MET A 177 -4.61 10.52 9.36
CA MET A 177 -4.04 11.44 8.37
C MET A 177 -5.12 11.80 7.37
N ILE A 178 -5.71 12.98 7.55
CA ILE A 178 -6.95 13.39 6.88
C ILE A 178 -6.82 13.34 5.36
N GLN A 179 -7.57 12.42 4.72
CA GLN A 179 -7.68 12.28 3.27
C GLN A 179 -6.33 12.35 2.54
N ALA A 180 -5.32 11.62 3.05
CA ALA A 180 -3.97 11.69 2.51
C ALA A 180 -3.82 10.82 1.25
N HIS A 181 -3.41 9.57 1.39
CA HIS A 181 -3.28 8.61 0.31
C HIS A 181 -4.64 7.95 -0.05
N THR A 182 -5.46 7.70 0.98
CA THR A 182 -6.90 7.36 0.95
C THR A 182 -7.65 8.27 1.92
N ASP A 183 -8.96 8.08 2.11
CA ASP A 183 -9.72 8.77 3.17
C ASP A 183 -9.63 8.09 4.54
N GLY A 184 -8.88 7.01 4.68
CA GLY A 184 -8.81 6.19 5.89
C GLY A 184 -7.38 5.91 6.40
N ASP A 185 -6.40 6.72 6.03
CA ASP A 185 -5.00 6.51 6.41
C ASP A 185 -4.76 6.79 7.90
N ILE A 186 -4.05 5.87 8.56
CA ILE A 186 -3.49 6.09 9.90
C ILE A 186 -1.99 5.83 9.91
N TYR A 187 -1.26 6.58 10.74
CA TYR A 187 0.10 6.21 11.14
C TYR A 187 0.06 5.36 12.42
N VAL A 188 1.12 4.60 12.68
CA VAL A 188 1.33 3.85 13.93
C VAL A 188 2.75 4.13 14.44
N HIS A 189 2.87 4.68 15.65
CA HIS A 189 4.15 5.08 16.24
C HIS A 189 4.46 4.25 17.48
N PHE A 190 5.48 3.42 17.41
CA PHE A 190 6.08 2.69 18.54
C PHE A 190 7.01 3.66 19.29
N ARG A 191 6.53 4.28 20.34
CA ARG A 191 7.20 5.41 20.99
C ARG A 191 8.53 5.04 21.64
N ASN A 192 8.60 3.88 22.32
CA ASN A 192 9.81 3.45 23.00
C ASN A 192 10.91 3.05 22.00
N ALA A 193 10.54 2.32 20.94
CA ALA A 193 11.46 1.94 19.87
C ALA A 193 11.76 3.09 18.90
N ASN A 194 10.98 4.18 18.95
CA ASN A 194 11.01 5.32 18.03
C ASN A 194 10.93 4.90 16.55
N VAL A 195 9.90 4.08 16.26
CA VAL A 195 9.58 3.59 14.91
C VAL A 195 8.19 4.09 14.51
N LEU A 196 8.11 4.83 13.41
CA LEU A 196 6.90 5.41 12.87
C LEU A 196 6.51 4.71 11.56
N VAL A 197 5.41 3.96 11.57
CA VAL A 197 4.85 3.35 10.36
C VAL A 197 3.92 4.36 9.70
N ALA A 198 4.24 4.75 8.48
CA ALA A 198 3.55 5.84 7.76
C ALA A 198 2.50 5.33 6.75
N GLY A 199 2.43 4.01 6.51
CA GLY A 199 1.50 3.43 5.53
C GLY A 199 1.68 3.99 4.13
N GLY A 200 0.59 4.00 3.35
CA GLY A 200 0.59 4.43 1.94
C GLY A 200 0.87 5.91 1.70
N VAL A 201 0.87 6.73 2.75
CA VAL A 201 1.22 8.16 2.64
C VAL A 201 2.68 8.36 2.24
N VAL A 202 3.56 7.42 2.61
CA VAL A 202 4.99 7.48 2.31
C VAL A 202 5.39 6.28 1.47
N SER A 203 6.01 6.53 0.32
CA SER A 203 6.76 5.55 -0.47
C SER A 203 8.26 5.78 -0.30
N GLY A 204 9.03 4.69 -0.26
CA GLY A 204 10.47 4.75 0.02
C GLY A 204 11.32 4.94 -1.24
N ASP A 205 10.85 4.51 -2.42
CA ASP A 205 11.68 4.42 -3.63
C ASP A 205 10.90 4.63 -4.94
N GLY A 206 9.71 5.23 -4.89
CA GLY A 206 8.91 5.49 -6.09
C GLY A 206 7.71 6.39 -5.84
N TRP A 207 7.01 6.74 -6.91
CA TRP A 207 5.77 7.47 -6.83
C TRP A 207 4.68 6.60 -6.18
N PRO A 208 4.05 7.01 -5.06
CA PRO A 208 2.99 6.24 -4.44
C PRO A 208 1.75 6.24 -5.33
N ARG A 209 0.84 5.29 -5.10
CA ARG A 209 -0.51 5.41 -5.65
C ARG A 209 -1.27 6.43 -4.81
N LEU A 210 -1.74 7.52 -5.42
CA LEU A 210 -2.69 8.42 -4.78
C LEU A 210 -4.11 7.95 -5.15
N ASP A 211 -4.81 7.36 -4.17
CA ASP A 211 -6.13 6.76 -4.41
C ASP A 211 -7.26 7.79 -4.25
N TYR A 212 -7.39 8.64 -5.27
CA TYR A 212 -8.44 9.68 -5.29
C TYR A 212 -9.86 9.08 -5.37
N GLU A 213 -10.01 7.86 -5.90
CA GLU A 213 -11.31 7.19 -6.02
C GLU A 213 -11.85 6.73 -4.64
N THR A 214 -10.98 6.62 -3.65
CA THR A 214 -11.35 6.37 -2.24
C THR A 214 -10.97 7.52 -1.32
N GLY A 215 -10.97 8.74 -1.84
CA GLY A 215 -10.93 9.98 -1.08
C GLY A 215 -9.55 10.49 -0.70
N GLY A 216 -8.47 9.90 -1.24
CA GLY A 216 -7.15 10.50 -1.18
C GLY A 216 -7.06 11.73 -2.09
N TRP A 217 -6.25 12.73 -1.74
CA TRP A 217 -6.01 13.88 -2.59
C TRP A 217 -4.67 14.54 -2.32
N MET A 218 -4.18 15.26 -3.33
CA MET A 218 -2.80 15.79 -3.32
C MET A 218 -2.50 16.73 -2.14
N GLY A 219 -3.45 17.61 -1.78
CA GLY A 219 -3.29 18.51 -0.62
C GLY A 219 -3.33 17.75 0.71
N GLY A 220 -4.15 16.70 0.80
CA GLY A 220 -4.19 15.80 1.95
C GLY A 220 -2.90 14.99 2.09
N LEU A 221 -2.30 14.55 0.97
CA LEU A 221 -0.99 13.90 0.99
C LEU A 221 0.07 14.80 1.61
N VAL A 222 0.15 16.07 1.19
CA VAL A 222 1.06 17.07 1.78
C VAL A 222 0.79 17.27 3.28
N ALA A 223 -0.49 17.40 3.67
CA ALA A 223 -0.89 17.51 5.07
C ALA A 223 -0.56 16.24 5.89
N GLY A 224 -0.61 15.06 5.28
CA GLY A 224 -0.16 13.79 5.86
C GLY A 224 1.31 13.83 6.24
N TYR A 225 2.17 14.31 5.34
CA TYR A 225 3.58 14.54 5.66
C TYR A 225 3.76 15.55 6.79
N ASP A 226 3.01 16.68 6.80
CA ASP A 226 3.05 17.65 7.91
C ASP A 226 2.63 16.99 9.24
N ARG A 227 1.69 16.06 9.22
CA ARG A 227 1.30 15.27 10.41
C ARG A 227 2.42 14.36 10.89
N LEU A 228 3.03 13.60 9.97
CA LEU A 228 4.15 12.70 10.29
C LEU A 228 5.35 13.48 10.85
N LEU A 229 5.69 14.64 10.28
CA LEU A 229 6.76 15.51 10.75
C LEU A 229 6.53 16.07 12.15
N LYS A 230 5.27 16.22 12.60
CA LYS A 230 4.94 16.60 13.99
C LYS A 230 5.13 15.45 14.98
N VAL A 231 5.04 14.20 14.51
CA VAL A 231 5.20 12.99 15.34
C VAL A 231 6.67 12.57 15.40
N ALA A 232 7.38 12.64 14.25
CA ALA A 232 8.77 12.22 14.13
C ALA A 232 9.74 13.21 14.77
N ASP A 233 10.70 12.70 15.52
CA ASP A 233 11.92 13.43 15.93
C ASP A 233 13.12 13.13 15.01
N ALA A 234 14.29 13.70 15.32
CA ALA A 234 15.49 13.55 14.48
C ALA A 234 16.01 12.11 14.37
N ASN A 235 15.66 11.23 15.32
CA ASN A 235 16.12 9.84 15.39
C ASN A 235 15.02 8.85 14.99
N THR A 236 13.84 9.31 14.66
CA THR A 236 12.71 8.45 14.28
C THR A 236 13.02 7.69 12.99
N ARG A 237 12.87 6.37 13.05
CA ARG A 237 12.91 5.50 11.87
C ARG A 237 11.52 5.41 11.27
N VAL A 238 11.38 5.88 10.05
CA VAL A 238 10.10 5.92 9.35
C VAL A 238 9.99 4.71 8.43
N VAL A 239 8.97 3.91 8.63
CA VAL A 239 8.67 2.73 7.80
C VAL A 239 7.56 3.12 6.81
N PRO A 240 7.89 3.24 5.51
CA PRO A 240 6.91 3.49 4.45
C PRO A 240 6.11 2.23 4.12
N ALA A 241 5.08 2.33 3.27
CA ALA A 241 4.35 1.15 2.79
C ALA A 241 5.26 0.18 2.01
N ASP A 242 6.24 0.69 1.31
CA ASP A 242 7.23 -0.05 0.54
C ASP A 242 8.60 0.65 0.55
N GLY A 243 9.64 -0.06 0.08
CA GLY A 243 11.00 0.46 0.02
C GLY A 243 11.73 0.49 1.36
N PRO A 244 12.84 1.22 1.45
CA PRO A 244 13.71 1.26 2.62
C PRO A 244 13.13 2.09 3.78
N ILE A 245 13.68 1.89 4.98
CA ILE A 245 13.42 2.76 6.13
C ILE A 245 13.98 4.15 5.84
N LEU A 246 13.18 5.16 6.12
CA LEU A 246 13.48 6.57 5.91
C LEU A 246 13.79 7.29 7.24
N SER A 247 14.43 8.42 7.14
CA SER A 247 14.66 9.38 8.23
C SER A 247 13.61 10.48 8.23
N ARG A 248 13.58 11.28 9.29
CA ARG A 248 12.81 12.53 9.32
C ARG A 248 13.25 13.50 8.21
N GLY A 249 14.56 13.56 7.89
CA GLY A 249 15.07 14.39 6.80
C GLY A 249 14.50 13.99 5.42
N ASP A 250 14.30 12.68 5.19
CA ASP A 250 13.65 12.19 3.96
C ASP A 250 12.18 12.64 3.91
N LEU A 251 11.46 12.60 5.04
CA LEU A 251 10.09 13.13 5.09
C LEU A 251 10.04 14.63 4.77
N GLU A 252 10.99 15.43 5.24
CA GLU A 252 11.09 16.86 4.95
C GLU A 252 11.34 17.10 3.45
N ALA A 253 12.23 16.32 2.85
CA ALA A 253 12.52 16.38 1.42
C ALA A 253 11.31 15.98 0.57
N HIS A 254 10.65 14.87 0.89
CA HIS A 254 9.44 14.43 0.21
C HIS A 254 8.29 15.42 0.36
N ARG A 255 8.06 15.93 1.56
CA ARG A 255 7.04 16.97 1.82
C ARG A 255 7.25 18.20 0.93
N LYS A 256 8.51 18.69 0.83
CA LYS A 256 8.85 19.82 -0.02
C LYS A 256 8.58 19.52 -1.49
N MET A 257 8.99 18.35 -1.95
CA MET A 257 8.78 17.88 -3.32
C MET A 257 7.28 17.82 -3.66
N TYR A 258 6.47 17.15 -2.83
CA TYR A 258 5.01 17.03 -3.07
C TYR A 258 4.31 18.40 -2.99
N PHE A 259 4.75 19.29 -2.11
CA PHE A 259 4.20 20.64 -2.05
C PHE A 259 4.51 21.43 -3.33
N THR A 260 5.73 21.35 -3.85
CA THR A 260 6.08 21.97 -5.13
C THR A 260 5.27 21.42 -6.28
N LEU A 261 5.06 20.09 -6.31
CA LEU A 261 4.20 19.48 -7.33
C LEU A 261 2.75 19.92 -7.19
N TYR A 262 2.22 19.98 -5.96
CA TYR A 262 0.87 20.49 -5.67
C TYR A 262 0.68 21.91 -6.23
N GLU A 263 1.62 22.85 -5.96
CA GLU A 263 1.54 24.22 -6.48
C GLU A 263 1.53 24.25 -8.01
N ARG A 264 2.38 23.45 -8.69
CA ARG A 264 2.40 23.35 -10.14
C ARG A 264 1.09 22.80 -10.70
N LEU A 265 0.51 21.77 -10.06
CA LEU A 265 -0.76 21.20 -10.49
C LEU A 265 -1.93 22.19 -10.31
N VAL A 266 -1.96 22.95 -9.21
CA VAL A 266 -2.97 24.02 -8.99
C VAL A 266 -2.83 25.12 -10.04
N GLU A 267 -1.61 25.51 -10.42
CA GLU A 267 -1.40 26.48 -11.48
C GLU A 267 -1.97 25.98 -12.83
N LEU A 268 -1.70 24.71 -13.17
CA LEU A 268 -2.22 24.11 -14.41
C LEU A 268 -3.76 23.98 -14.39
N LEU A 269 -4.34 23.61 -13.25
CA LEU A 269 -5.78 23.57 -13.04
C LEU A 269 -6.41 24.96 -13.25
N ASN A 270 -5.81 26.02 -12.69
CA ASN A 270 -6.28 27.40 -12.85
C ASN A 270 -6.17 27.92 -14.30
N LYS A 271 -5.31 27.33 -15.11
CA LYS A 271 -5.23 27.58 -16.56
C LYS A 271 -6.30 26.85 -17.36
N GLY A 272 -7.10 25.98 -16.72
CA GLY A 272 -8.17 25.22 -17.35
C GLY A 272 -7.68 24.00 -18.15
N LEU A 273 -6.46 23.49 -17.88
CA LEU A 273 -5.93 22.33 -18.56
C LEU A 273 -6.64 21.04 -18.11
N GLY A 274 -6.82 20.12 -19.06
CA GLY A 274 -7.30 18.76 -18.80
C GLY A 274 -6.16 17.80 -18.40
N PRO A 275 -6.48 16.56 -17.95
CA PRO A 275 -5.48 15.58 -17.50
C PRO A 275 -4.37 15.30 -18.53
N ASP A 276 -4.71 15.11 -19.80
CA ASP A 276 -3.71 14.81 -20.86
C ASP A 276 -2.75 15.99 -21.08
N GLU A 277 -3.26 17.23 -21.02
CA GLU A 277 -2.46 18.44 -21.15
C GLU A 277 -1.53 18.64 -19.94
N VAL A 278 -2.00 18.27 -18.74
CA VAL A 278 -1.18 18.34 -17.52
C VAL A 278 -0.07 17.32 -17.56
N ILE A 279 -0.30 16.09 -18.01
CA ILE A 279 0.75 15.08 -18.23
C ILE A 279 1.77 15.61 -19.24
N ALA A 280 1.31 16.16 -20.38
CA ALA A 280 2.18 16.73 -21.39
C ALA A 280 3.03 17.92 -20.89
N ALA A 281 2.54 18.67 -19.90
CA ALA A 281 3.29 19.76 -19.26
C ALA A 281 4.40 19.27 -18.33
N ALA A 282 4.45 17.97 -18.00
CA ALA A 282 5.47 17.31 -17.18
C ALA A 282 5.75 18.04 -15.83
N PRO A 283 4.73 18.29 -14.98
CA PRO A 283 4.88 19.10 -13.76
C PRO A 283 5.82 18.46 -12.72
N ALA A 284 6.05 17.15 -12.77
CA ALA A 284 6.96 16.43 -11.87
C ALA A 284 8.43 16.52 -12.28
N LYS A 285 8.74 17.05 -13.47
CA LYS A 285 10.11 17.11 -13.98
C LYS A 285 11.06 17.85 -13.03
N GLY A 286 12.19 17.21 -12.71
CA GLY A 286 13.22 17.73 -11.82
C GLY A 286 12.88 17.66 -10.32
N LEU A 287 11.83 16.91 -9.92
CA LEU A 287 11.46 16.73 -8.52
C LEU A 287 12.00 15.43 -7.93
N ALA A 288 11.80 14.31 -8.61
CA ALA A 288 12.26 12.99 -8.18
C ALA A 288 12.52 12.10 -9.42
N ASP A 289 13.36 12.59 -10.34
CA ASP A 289 13.64 11.92 -11.63
C ASP A 289 14.18 10.48 -11.42
N GLN A 290 14.84 10.19 -10.28
CA GLN A 290 15.28 8.86 -9.90
C GLN A 290 14.11 7.87 -9.62
N TRP A 291 12.89 8.35 -9.41
CA TRP A 291 11.71 7.52 -9.21
C TRP A 291 11.04 7.09 -10.52
N GLY A 292 11.60 7.50 -11.65
CA GLY A 292 11.11 7.14 -12.97
C GLY A 292 9.86 7.91 -13.39
N ASP A 293 9.02 7.24 -14.17
CA ASP A 293 7.81 7.83 -14.75
C ASP A 293 6.80 8.24 -13.69
N ALA A 294 6.39 9.51 -13.73
CA ALA A 294 5.45 10.12 -12.81
C ALA A 294 4.02 10.24 -13.37
N ASP A 295 3.77 9.88 -14.64
CA ASP A 295 2.52 10.21 -15.33
C ASP A 295 1.28 9.69 -14.63
N ALA A 296 1.30 8.44 -14.15
CA ALA A 296 0.19 7.86 -13.41
C ALA A 296 -0.07 8.55 -12.07
N PHE A 297 1.00 8.98 -11.37
CA PHE A 297 0.87 9.76 -10.14
C PHE A 297 0.33 11.16 -10.42
N VAL A 298 0.87 11.84 -11.43
CA VAL A 298 0.45 13.18 -11.88
C VAL A 298 -1.02 13.17 -12.27
N GLU A 299 -1.47 12.17 -13.03
CA GLU A 299 -2.87 12.02 -13.41
C GLU A 299 -3.77 11.90 -12.17
N SER A 300 -3.45 10.97 -11.26
CA SER A 300 -4.22 10.75 -10.03
C SER A 300 -4.24 11.99 -9.14
N ALA A 301 -3.07 12.64 -8.98
CA ALA A 301 -2.94 13.87 -8.20
C ALA A 301 -3.78 15.02 -8.80
N PHE A 302 -3.75 15.19 -10.12
CA PHE A 302 -4.53 16.23 -10.79
C PHE A 302 -6.04 15.95 -10.70
N ARG A 303 -6.49 14.71 -10.95
CA ARG A 303 -7.89 14.32 -10.79
C ARG A 303 -8.39 14.52 -9.36
N SER A 304 -7.53 14.30 -8.36
CA SER A 304 -7.86 14.54 -6.95
C SER A 304 -8.13 16.01 -6.64
N LEU A 305 -7.46 16.94 -7.31
CA LEU A 305 -7.71 18.37 -7.19
C LEU A 305 -9.07 18.74 -7.77
N TRP A 306 -9.45 18.18 -8.91
CA TRP A 306 -10.74 18.41 -9.51
C TRP A 306 -11.88 18.01 -8.59
N GLY A 307 -11.85 16.78 -8.07
CA GLY A 307 -12.88 16.34 -7.14
C GLY A 307 -12.94 17.16 -5.83
N HIS A 308 -11.83 17.84 -5.47
CA HIS A 308 -11.77 18.66 -4.26
C HIS A 308 -12.21 20.12 -4.48
N PHE A 309 -11.81 20.73 -5.60
CA PHE A 309 -12.08 22.15 -5.88
C PHE A 309 -13.32 22.39 -6.76
N ALA A 310 -13.75 21.39 -7.52
CA ALA A 310 -14.90 21.47 -8.40
C ALA A 310 -15.75 20.18 -8.32
N PRO A 311 -16.34 19.85 -7.15
CA PRO A 311 -17.03 18.59 -6.92
C PRO A 311 -18.26 18.39 -7.81
N ASP A 312 -18.79 19.47 -8.38
CA ASP A 312 -20.01 19.48 -9.23
C ASP A 312 -19.68 19.60 -10.74
N ALA A 313 -18.41 19.49 -11.14
CA ALA A 313 -17.98 19.64 -12.53
C ALA A 313 -17.98 18.32 -13.32
#